data_d83954fb83d8f390f9e4215d11d105ee
#
_entry.id   d83954fb83d8f390f9e4215d11d105ee
#
_cell.length_a   1.000
_cell.length_b   1.000
_cell.length_c   1.000
_cell.angle_alpha   90.00
_cell.angle_beta   90.00
_cell.angle_gamma   90.00
#
_symmetry.space_group_name_H-M   'P 1'
#
loop_
_entity.id
_entity.type
_entity.pdbx_description
1 polymer ?
#
loop_
_entity_poly.entity_id
_entity_poly.type
_entity_poly.pdbx_seq_one_letter_code
_entity_poly.pdbx_strand_id
1 'polypeptide(L)'
;MKKAFTGILASLLLVTTLAGCGTEQAAPQNTASGDTGTKNEAKKGGKLTLYSPNAAEVNNPIIKEFQDRTGIEVQLISGGTGDLLKRVQAEAVSPQGDVFWAGGADSLEAYKKFFEPYKTKENDNLLPEYVDKNGVWTPFAALPMVIMYNKELVKAGEEPKSWNDLLDPKWKGKIAYADPAKSGSSYTQLVTMLTAFGKDDKGWDFVKNFVKNLDGKVLSGSGLVYKGVADKEFAIGITLEEAALRYVEGGAKVGIVYPSEGTSAVPDGAAIIKGAPNMEQAKQFIDFLVGKDVQSLIQKEFKRRSVRKDAEPIQGIVQTKDIKLVNYDFDFAASKKDDNIKHFSKIITGAE
;
A
#
# COMPACT_ATOMS: atom_id res chain seq x y z
N MET A 1 48.23 25.69 -25.06
CA MET A 1 47.80 26.57 -26.18
C MET A 1 46.38 26.97 -25.89
N LYS A 2 46.24 28.08 -25.38
CA LYS A 2 45.53 29.35 -25.56
C LYS A 2 44.53 29.36 -26.75
N LYS A 3 43.22 29.62 -26.46
CA LYS A 3 42.50 30.77 -26.99
C LYS A 3 41.14 30.93 -26.32
N ALA A 4 40.99 32.01 -25.58
CA ALA A 4 39.78 32.68 -25.15
C ALA A 4 39.16 33.44 -26.31
N PHE A 5 37.84 33.62 -26.28
CA PHE A 5 37.18 34.72 -26.99
C PHE A 5 36.04 35.30 -26.14
N THR A 6 36.25 36.57 -25.84
CA THR A 6 35.42 37.52 -25.10
C THR A 6 34.62 38.36 -26.12
N GLY A 7 33.41 38.79 -25.78
CA GLY A 7 32.66 39.84 -26.48
C GLY A 7 31.27 40.01 -25.84
N ILE A 8 30.98 40.87 -25.03
CA ILE A 8 30.78 42.34 -24.80
C ILE A 8 29.56 42.92 -25.60
N LEU A 9 28.60 43.42 -24.79
CA LEU A 9 27.72 44.59 -24.87
C LEU A 9 26.69 44.68 -26.03
N ALA A 10 25.43 45.05 -25.79
CA ALA A 10 24.97 46.37 -25.42
C ALA A 10 23.45 46.43 -25.19
N SER A 11 23.09 47.31 -24.31
CA SER A 11 21.79 47.78 -23.84
C SER A 11 20.96 48.47 -24.95
N LEU A 12 19.63 48.42 -24.81
CA LEU A 12 18.81 49.63 -25.11
C LEU A 12 17.47 49.60 -24.34
N LEU A 13 17.30 50.58 -23.49
CA LEU A 13 16.02 51.02 -22.87
C LEU A 13 15.18 51.74 -23.94
N LEU A 14 13.85 51.50 -23.92
CA LEU A 14 12.90 52.51 -24.37
C LEU A 14 11.63 52.51 -23.49
N VAL A 15 11.46 53.61 -22.79
CA VAL A 15 10.26 54.01 -22.03
C VAL A 15 9.39 54.81 -23.00
N THR A 16 8.09 54.52 -23.11
CA THR A 16 7.08 55.48 -23.55
C THR A 16 5.82 55.40 -22.75
N THR A 17 5.59 56.42 -21.95
CA THR A 17 4.32 56.75 -21.28
C THR A 17 3.42 57.49 -22.31
N LEU A 18 2.13 57.16 -22.31
CA LEU A 18 1.10 58.10 -22.82
C LEU A 18 -0.20 57.89 -22.02
N ALA A 19 -0.56 58.95 -21.33
CA ALA A 19 -1.83 59.14 -20.67
C ALA A 19 -2.91 59.57 -21.68
N GLY A 20 -4.16 59.23 -21.47
CA GLY A 20 -5.30 59.70 -22.22
C GLY A 20 -6.59 59.56 -21.41
N CYS A 21 -7.05 60.67 -20.88
CA CYS A 21 -8.35 60.87 -20.20
C CYS A 21 -9.53 61.01 -21.20
N GLY A 22 -10.73 60.71 -20.73
CA GLY A 22 -12.01 61.27 -21.15
C GLY A 22 -13.03 60.20 -21.56
N THR A 23 -14.16 60.06 -21.07
CA THR A 23 -15.32 60.83 -20.62
C THR A 23 -16.48 59.88 -20.33
N GLU A 24 -17.26 60.19 -19.31
CA GLU A 24 -18.56 59.61 -18.97
C GLU A 24 -19.57 59.61 -20.11
N GLN A 25 -20.36 58.52 -20.22
CA GLN A 25 -21.79 58.62 -20.57
C GLN A 25 -22.62 57.44 -20.07
N ALA A 26 -23.84 57.76 -19.66
CA ALA A 26 -24.79 57.05 -18.88
C ALA A 26 -25.38 55.77 -19.46
N ALA A 27 -25.98 54.98 -18.54
CA ALA A 27 -26.70 53.73 -18.69
C ALA A 27 -27.91 53.76 -19.66
N PRO A 28 -28.39 52.57 -20.05
CA PRO A 28 -29.71 52.17 -19.52
C PRO A 28 -29.74 50.78 -18.90
N GLN A 29 -30.56 50.65 -17.85
CA GLN A 29 -31.03 49.44 -17.25
C GLN A 29 -31.68 48.49 -18.28
N ASN A 30 -31.36 47.20 -18.14
CA ASN A 30 -32.31 46.18 -18.54
C ASN A 30 -32.24 44.94 -17.61
N THR A 31 -33.43 44.50 -17.32
CA THR A 31 -33.93 43.57 -16.36
C THR A 31 -33.39 42.14 -16.46
N ALA A 32 -33.19 41.57 -15.28
CA ALA A 32 -33.30 40.21 -14.80
C ALA A 32 -33.40 39.03 -15.80
N SER A 33 -32.45 38.12 -15.70
CA SER A 33 -32.68 36.66 -15.80
C SER A 33 -31.77 36.00 -14.80
N GLY A 34 -32.38 35.28 -13.83
CA GLY A 34 -31.68 34.56 -12.79
C GLY A 34 -30.88 33.42 -13.39
N ASP A 35 -29.58 33.54 -13.30
CA ASP A 35 -28.68 32.41 -13.43
C ASP A 35 -28.34 31.94 -12.02
N THR A 36 -28.93 30.82 -11.61
CA THR A 36 -28.57 30.09 -10.42
C THR A 36 -27.20 29.46 -10.66
N GLY A 37 -26.20 30.31 -10.69
CA GLY A 37 -24.81 29.88 -10.62
C GLY A 37 -24.58 29.19 -9.29
N THR A 38 -24.48 27.85 -9.33
CA THR A 38 -23.98 27.02 -8.23
C THR A 38 -22.65 27.63 -7.79
N LYS A 39 -22.65 28.35 -6.70
CA LYS A 39 -21.42 28.77 -6.01
C LYS A 39 -20.67 27.50 -5.68
N ASN A 40 -19.68 27.16 -6.47
CA ASN A 40 -18.60 26.30 -6.04
C ASN A 40 -17.94 27.01 -4.85
N GLU A 41 -18.35 26.65 -3.65
CA GLU A 41 -17.61 27.04 -2.45
C GLU A 41 -16.18 26.55 -2.68
N ALA A 42 -15.25 27.48 -2.71
CA ALA A 42 -13.83 27.17 -2.77
C ALA A 42 -13.52 26.19 -1.64
N LYS A 43 -13.17 24.95 -2.01
CA LYS A 43 -12.85 23.89 -1.05
C LYS A 43 -11.78 24.45 -0.12
N LYS A 44 -12.03 24.42 1.20
CA LYS A 44 -11.06 24.81 2.22
C LYS A 44 -9.89 23.85 2.10
N GLY A 45 -8.86 24.24 1.36
CA GLY A 45 -7.60 23.52 1.28
C GLY A 45 -6.98 23.36 2.67
N GLY A 46 -6.05 22.47 2.77
CA GLY A 46 -5.28 22.19 3.98
C GLY A 46 -4.09 21.37 3.58
N LYS A 47 -3.34 20.86 4.55
CA LYS A 47 -2.22 19.94 4.31
C LYS A 47 -2.48 18.62 4.98
N LEU A 48 -1.94 17.56 4.40
CA LEU A 48 -1.97 16.20 4.96
C LEU A 48 -0.63 15.52 4.68
N THR A 49 0.00 15.00 5.72
CA THR A 49 1.23 14.22 5.58
C THR A 49 0.91 12.73 5.71
N LEU A 50 1.14 11.98 4.64
CA LEU A 50 0.92 10.53 4.59
C LEU A 50 2.23 9.78 4.70
N TYR A 51 2.27 8.76 5.57
CA TYR A 51 3.30 7.73 5.59
C TYR A 51 2.74 6.48 4.91
N SER A 52 3.30 6.09 3.77
CA SER A 52 2.77 4.96 3.01
C SER A 52 3.84 4.04 2.41
N PRO A 53 3.76 2.73 2.69
CA PRO A 53 4.57 1.71 2.05
C PRO A 53 3.98 1.20 0.71
N ASN A 54 2.83 1.72 0.28
CA ASN A 54 2.27 1.36 -1.03
C ASN A 54 3.23 1.72 -2.17
N ALA A 55 3.17 0.96 -3.24
CA ALA A 55 3.84 1.31 -4.48
C ALA A 55 3.27 2.63 -5.06
N ALA A 56 4.09 3.35 -5.82
CA ALA A 56 3.70 4.64 -6.39
C ALA A 56 2.47 4.55 -7.32
N GLU A 57 2.31 3.42 -8.00
CA GLU A 57 1.19 3.11 -8.89
C GLU A 57 -0.16 3.07 -8.15
N VAL A 58 -0.15 2.80 -6.84
CA VAL A 58 -1.34 2.85 -5.98
C VAL A 58 -1.45 4.21 -5.29
N ASN A 59 -0.35 4.71 -4.72
CA ASN A 59 -0.35 5.98 -3.99
C ASN A 59 -0.79 7.16 -4.87
N ASN A 60 -0.15 7.32 -6.02
CA ASN A 60 -0.30 8.55 -6.82
C ASN A 60 -1.73 8.78 -7.31
N PRO A 61 -2.44 7.81 -7.92
CA PRO A 61 -3.81 8.04 -8.38
C PRO A 61 -4.79 8.32 -7.24
N ILE A 62 -4.67 7.60 -6.12
CA ILE A 62 -5.56 7.79 -4.96
C ILE A 62 -5.31 9.15 -4.30
N ILE A 63 -4.06 9.55 -4.13
CA ILE A 63 -3.69 10.86 -3.60
C ILE A 63 -4.19 11.96 -4.52
N LYS A 64 -3.98 11.82 -5.83
CA LYS A 64 -4.46 12.80 -6.81
C LYS A 64 -5.98 12.98 -6.72
N GLU A 65 -6.72 11.88 -6.69
CA GLU A 65 -8.18 11.92 -6.58
C GLU A 65 -8.65 12.60 -5.29
N PHE A 66 -7.98 12.33 -4.17
CA PHE A 66 -8.26 13.02 -2.90
C PHE A 66 -8.00 14.52 -2.99
N GLN A 67 -6.86 14.92 -3.54
CA GLN A 67 -6.50 16.33 -3.74
C GLN A 67 -7.50 17.06 -4.66
N ASP A 68 -7.85 16.45 -5.79
CA ASP A 68 -8.80 17.01 -6.75
C ASP A 68 -10.19 17.25 -6.13
N ARG A 69 -10.64 16.34 -5.25
CA ARG A 69 -11.95 16.45 -4.58
C ARG A 69 -11.97 17.43 -3.41
N THR A 70 -10.87 17.55 -2.69
CA THR A 70 -10.86 18.24 -1.40
C THR A 70 -10.10 19.57 -1.44
N GLY A 71 -9.18 19.74 -2.38
CA GLY A 71 -8.22 20.85 -2.41
C GLY A 71 -7.14 20.73 -1.31
N ILE A 72 -7.08 19.61 -0.57
CA ILE A 72 -6.07 19.36 0.46
C ILE A 72 -4.77 18.95 -0.22
N GLU A 73 -3.68 19.66 0.05
CA GLU A 73 -2.34 19.31 -0.42
C GLU A 73 -1.80 18.11 0.35
N VAL A 74 -1.35 17.06 -0.35
CA VAL A 74 -0.82 15.84 0.28
C VAL A 74 0.69 15.78 0.12
N GLN A 75 1.39 15.69 1.25
CA GLN A 75 2.80 15.35 1.32
C GLN A 75 2.94 13.85 1.58
N LEU A 76 3.49 13.11 0.60
CA LEU A 76 3.73 11.68 0.72
C LEU A 76 5.16 11.41 1.19
N ILE A 77 5.30 10.60 2.23
CA ILE A 77 6.55 10.02 2.68
C ILE A 77 6.47 8.51 2.49
N SER A 78 7.22 8.02 1.51
CA SER A 78 7.25 6.60 1.15
C SER A 78 8.42 5.88 1.82
N GLY A 79 8.23 4.60 2.15
CA GLY A 79 9.26 3.75 2.74
C GLY A 79 8.76 2.35 3.03
N GLY A 80 9.60 1.48 3.58
CA GLY A 80 9.17 0.17 4.06
C GLY A 80 8.24 0.30 5.28
N THR A 81 7.28 -0.63 5.42
CA THR A 81 6.34 -0.63 6.55
C THR A 81 7.05 -0.53 7.89
N GLY A 82 8.09 -1.35 8.09
CA GLY A 82 8.83 -1.38 9.35
C GLY A 82 9.56 -0.07 9.65
N ASP A 83 10.18 0.54 8.63
CA ASP A 83 10.91 1.80 8.79
C ASP A 83 9.96 2.96 9.09
N LEU A 84 8.83 3.03 8.38
CA LEU A 84 7.80 4.05 8.61
C LEU A 84 7.13 3.91 9.98
N LEU A 85 6.85 2.68 10.45
CA LEU A 85 6.30 2.46 11.80
C LEU A 85 7.28 2.84 12.90
N LYS A 86 8.57 2.54 12.73
CA LYS A 86 9.63 3.02 13.64
C LYS A 86 9.72 4.53 13.64
N ARG A 87 9.53 5.18 12.50
CA ARG A 87 9.47 6.63 12.39
C ARG A 87 8.29 7.21 13.17
N VAL A 88 7.07 6.64 13.02
CA VAL A 88 5.89 7.01 13.83
C VAL A 88 6.21 6.90 15.33
N GLN A 89 6.87 5.82 15.74
CA GLN A 89 7.29 5.63 17.13
C GLN A 89 8.31 6.68 17.59
N ALA A 90 9.31 6.99 16.77
CA ALA A 90 10.35 7.97 17.10
C ALA A 90 9.78 9.39 17.20
N GLU A 91 8.77 9.71 16.40
CA GLU A 91 8.09 11.00 16.36
C GLU A 91 6.92 11.12 17.36
N ALA A 92 6.68 10.12 18.22
CA ALA A 92 5.49 10.06 19.07
C ALA A 92 5.27 11.27 19.99
N VAL A 93 6.35 11.97 20.38
CA VAL A 93 6.26 13.19 21.22
C VAL A 93 5.90 14.43 20.40
N SER A 94 6.29 14.47 19.13
CA SER A 94 6.02 15.56 18.19
C SER A 94 5.79 15.00 16.79
N PRO A 95 4.58 14.47 16.53
CA PRO A 95 4.24 13.82 15.27
C PRO A 95 4.41 14.75 14.07
N GLN A 96 5.03 14.25 13.00
CA GLN A 96 5.22 14.97 11.74
C GLN A 96 4.28 14.45 10.65
N GLY A 97 3.72 13.25 10.83
CA GLY A 97 2.76 12.62 9.95
C GLY A 97 1.34 12.69 10.51
N ASP A 98 0.36 12.64 9.62
CA ASP A 98 -1.05 12.64 9.97
C ASP A 98 -1.68 11.25 9.88
N VAL A 99 -1.38 10.51 8.80
CA VAL A 99 -1.94 9.19 8.55
C VAL A 99 -0.83 8.23 8.13
N PHE A 100 -0.88 7.03 8.71
CA PHE A 100 -0.17 5.86 8.19
C PHE A 100 -1.15 5.07 7.31
N TRP A 101 -0.82 4.85 6.04
CA TRP A 101 -1.71 4.21 5.07
C TRP A 101 -1.06 3.02 4.38
N ALA A 102 -1.60 1.83 4.59
CA ALA A 102 -1.19 0.50 4.14
C ALA A 102 -0.29 -0.26 5.13
N GLY A 103 0.30 -1.35 4.70
CA GLY A 103 1.30 -2.10 5.45
C GLY A 103 0.79 -3.29 6.26
N GLY A 104 -0.46 -3.70 6.06
CA GLY A 104 -1.10 -4.81 6.77
C GLY A 104 -1.64 -4.41 8.16
N ALA A 105 -2.91 -4.74 8.41
CA ALA A 105 -3.58 -4.41 9.66
C ALA A 105 -2.91 -5.04 10.90
N ASP A 106 -2.28 -6.20 10.74
CA ASP A 106 -1.47 -6.85 11.79
C ASP A 106 -0.29 -5.98 12.25
N SER A 107 0.32 -5.26 11.31
CA SER A 107 1.40 -4.33 11.62
C SER A 107 0.89 -3.06 12.28
N LEU A 108 -0.28 -2.56 11.86
CA LEU A 108 -0.93 -1.42 12.52
C LEU A 108 -1.35 -1.79 13.95
N GLU A 109 -1.92 -2.98 14.15
CA GLU A 109 -2.30 -3.48 15.48
C GLU A 109 -1.10 -3.57 16.43
N ALA A 110 0.06 -4.04 15.94
CA ALA A 110 1.29 -4.09 16.74
C ALA A 110 1.74 -2.70 17.23
N TYR A 111 1.41 -1.65 16.49
CA TYR A 111 1.76 -0.25 16.80
C TYR A 111 0.57 0.58 17.28
N LYS A 112 -0.56 -0.04 17.63
CA LYS A 112 -1.82 0.63 17.97
C LYS A 112 -1.71 1.76 18.99
N LYS A 113 -0.78 1.70 19.93
CA LYS A 113 -0.57 2.74 20.94
C LYS A 113 -0.17 4.12 20.37
N PHE A 114 0.29 4.14 19.12
CA PHE A 114 0.72 5.34 18.40
C PHE A 114 -0.35 5.90 17.47
N PHE A 115 -1.52 5.27 17.42
CA PHE A 115 -2.61 5.69 16.56
C PHE A 115 -3.81 6.19 17.37
N GLU A 116 -4.55 7.11 16.77
CA GLU A 116 -5.76 7.71 17.34
C GLU A 116 -6.99 6.94 16.86
N PRO A 117 -7.85 6.44 17.75
CA PRO A 117 -9.08 5.79 17.34
C PRO A 117 -9.99 6.74 16.55
N TYR A 118 -10.47 6.26 15.41
CA TYR A 118 -11.45 6.97 14.60
C TYR A 118 -12.42 5.99 13.93
N LYS A 119 -13.71 6.14 14.20
CA LYS A 119 -14.76 5.41 13.50
C LYS A 119 -15.14 6.18 12.24
N THR A 120 -14.80 5.65 11.08
CA THR A 120 -15.17 6.23 9.79
C THR A 120 -16.70 6.32 9.63
N LYS A 121 -17.18 7.32 8.89
CA LYS A 121 -18.61 7.49 8.54
C LYS A 121 -19.14 6.31 7.73
N GLU A 122 -18.28 5.59 7.04
CA GLU A 122 -18.62 4.42 6.22
C GLU A 122 -18.58 3.10 6.99
N ASN A 123 -18.34 3.12 8.30
CA ASN A 123 -18.11 1.92 9.11
C ASN A 123 -19.21 0.85 8.95
N ASP A 124 -20.46 1.26 8.87
CA ASP A 124 -21.60 0.33 8.78
C ASP A 124 -21.74 -0.32 7.39
N ASN A 125 -20.99 0.20 6.40
CA ASN A 125 -20.87 -0.35 5.06
C ASN A 125 -19.70 -1.31 4.90
N LEU A 126 -18.82 -1.43 5.91
CA LEU A 126 -17.64 -2.31 5.87
C LEU A 126 -18.00 -3.73 6.27
N LEU A 127 -17.25 -4.71 5.72
CA LEU A 127 -17.32 -6.11 6.09
C LEU A 127 -16.84 -6.30 7.54
N PRO A 128 -17.65 -6.85 8.45
CA PRO A 128 -17.34 -6.90 9.88
C PRO A 128 -16.04 -7.65 10.20
N GLU A 129 -15.71 -8.66 9.40
CA GLU A 129 -14.49 -9.46 9.56
C GLU A 129 -13.19 -8.68 9.34
N TYR A 130 -13.26 -7.51 8.70
CA TYR A 130 -12.11 -6.65 8.45
C TYR A 130 -12.05 -5.42 9.37
N VAL A 131 -13.10 -5.14 10.13
CA VAL A 131 -13.17 -3.94 10.97
C VAL A 131 -12.44 -4.14 12.29
N ASP A 132 -11.55 -3.22 12.66
CA ASP A 132 -11.00 -3.17 14.00
C ASP A 132 -12.07 -2.75 15.02
N LYS A 133 -12.27 -3.59 16.04
CA LYS A 133 -13.28 -3.36 17.09
C LYS A 133 -13.01 -2.11 17.93
N ASN A 134 -11.75 -1.69 18.02
CA ASN A 134 -11.32 -0.52 18.78
C ASN A 134 -11.25 0.74 17.94
N GLY A 135 -11.41 0.63 16.61
CA GLY A 135 -11.35 1.74 15.68
C GLY A 135 -9.96 2.38 15.54
N VAL A 136 -8.91 1.68 15.93
CA VAL A 136 -7.52 2.19 15.88
C VAL A 136 -7.00 2.28 14.45
N TRP A 137 -7.49 1.40 13.59
CA TRP A 137 -7.24 1.43 12.15
C TRP A 137 -8.51 1.13 11.38
N THR A 138 -8.58 1.64 10.15
CA THR A 138 -9.69 1.41 9.20
C THR A 138 -9.18 0.53 8.08
N PRO A 139 -9.88 -0.55 7.69
CA PRO A 139 -9.46 -1.41 6.58
C PRO A 139 -9.57 -0.66 5.26
N PHE A 140 -8.64 -0.92 4.33
CA PHE A 140 -8.64 -0.31 3.01
C PHE A 140 -8.90 -1.32 1.89
N ALA A 141 -8.20 -2.46 1.91
CA ALA A 141 -8.37 -3.52 0.91
C ALA A 141 -8.01 -4.88 1.51
N ALA A 142 -8.76 -5.93 1.20
CA ALA A 142 -8.37 -7.29 1.57
C ALA A 142 -7.34 -7.82 0.57
N LEU A 143 -6.23 -8.35 1.06
CA LEU A 143 -5.06 -8.71 0.25
C LEU A 143 -4.67 -10.18 0.43
N PRO A 144 -5.19 -11.09 -0.40
CA PRO A 144 -4.71 -12.47 -0.40
C PRO A 144 -3.22 -12.57 -0.69
N MET A 145 -2.52 -13.44 0.05
CA MET A 145 -1.12 -13.79 -0.23
C MET A 145 -1.08 -14.94 -1.21
N VAL A 146 -0.17 -14.87 -2.17
CA VAL A 146 -0.07 -15.85 -3.26
C VAL A 146 1.38 -16.24 -3.55
N ILE A 147 1.55 -17.39 -4.18
CA ILE A 147 2.78 -17.76 -4.87
C ILE A 147 2.65 -17.27 -6.32
N MET A 148 3.52 -16.36 -6.73
CA MET A 148 3.69 -15.91 -8.10
C MET A 148 4.84 -16.70 -8.73
N TYR A 149 4.69 -17.15 -9.98
CA TYR A 149 5.75 -17.86 -10.69
C TYR A 149 5.92 -17.35 -12.12
N ASN A 150 7.13 -17.45 -12.65
CA ASN A 150 7.43 -17.09 -14.04
C ASN A 150 7.23 -18.33 -14.95
N LYS A 151 6.31 -18.23 -15.92
CA LYS A 151 5.90 -19.31 -16.82
C LYS A 151 6.99 -19.72 -17.82
N GLU A 152 8.03 -18.91 -17.98
CA GLU A 152 9.16 -19.24 -18.86
C GLU A 152 10.29 -19.95 -18.11
N LEU A 153 10.35 -19.78 -16.77
CA LEU A 153 11.33 -20.45 -15.91
C LEU A 153 10.78 -21.68 -15.21
N VAL A 154 9.45 -21.77 -15.05
CA VAL A 154 8.73 -22.88 -14.45
C VAL A 154 7.89 -23.54 -15.51
N LYS A 155 8.17 -24.82 -15.83
CA LYS A 155 7.42 -25.55 -16.83
C LYS A 155 5.99 -25.81 -16.36
N ALA A 156 5.08 -25.92 -17.34
CA ALA A 156 3.69 -26.23 -17.05
C ALA A 156 3.58 -27.59 -16.31
N GLY A 157 2.86 -27.57 -15.17
CA GLY A 157 2.71 -28.72 -14.29
C GLY A 157 3.80 -28.89 -13.23
N GLU A 158 4.87 -28.05 -13.26
CA GLU A 158 5.94 -28.04 -12.25
C GLU A 158 5.81 -26.86 -11.25
N GLU A 159 4.80 -26.00 -11.44
CA GLU A 159 4.53 -24.89 -10.54
C GLU A 159 4.21 -25.39 -9.12
N PRO A 160 4.70 -24.68 -8.06
CA PRO A 160 4.38 -25.05 -6.69
C PRO A 160 2.88 -24.86 -6.45
N LYS A 161 2.22 -25.85 -5.83
CA LYS A 161 0.79 -25.83 -5.50
C LYS A 161 0.52 -25.58 -4.01
N SER A 162 1.58 -25.62 -3.22
CA SER A 162 1.53 -25.57 -1.75
C SER A 162 2.71 -24.78 -1.19
N TRP A 163 2.61 -24.38 0.06
CA TRP A 163 3.77 -23.86 0.78
C TRP A 163 4.88 -24.90 0.90
N ASN A 164 4.52 -26.18 1.11
CA ASN A 164 5.48 -27.28 1.20
C ASN A 164 6.29 -27.46 -0.07
N ASP A 165 5.71 -27.21 -1.24
CA ASP A 165 6.44 -27.35 -2.52
C ASP A 165 7.60 -26.34 -2.61
N LEU A 166 7.56 -25.23 -1.85
CA LEU A 166 8.66 -24.26 -1.79
C LEU A 166 9.90 -24.82 -1.08
N LEU A 167 9.77 -25.96 -0.38
CA LEU A 167 10.87 -26.63 0.31
C LEU A 167 11.69 -27.54 -0.64
N ASP A 168 11.19 -27.79 -1.86
CA ASP A 168 11.90 -28.60 -2.84
C ASP A 168 13.26 -27.94 -3.17
N PRO A 169 14.39 -28.66 -3.06
CA PRO A 169 15.72 -28.14 -3.37
C PRO A 169 15.87 -27.57 -4.79
N LYS A 170 15.01 -27.96 -5.74
CA LYS A 170 15.02 -27.39 -7.10
C LYS A 170 14.80 -25.86 -7.10
N TRP A 171 14.18 -25.31 -6.05
CA TRP A 171 13.90 -23.88 -5.89
C TRP A 171 15.01 -23.11 -5.17
N LYS A 172 16.06 -23.76 -4.70
CA LYS A 172 17.14 -23.10 -3.97
C LYS A 172 17.74 -21.95 -4.80
N GLY A 173 17.77 -20.76 -4.19
CA GLY A 173 18.24 -19.50 -4.78
C GLY A 173 17.34 -18.93 -5.88
N LYS A 174 16.14 -19.52 -6.10
CA LYS A 174 15.18 -19.11 -7.14
C LYS A 174 13.89 -18.51 -6.59
N ILE A 175 13.78 -18.36 -5.27
CA ILE A 175 12.61 -17.78 -4.59
C ILE A 175 12.90 -16.34 -4.20
N ALA A 176 12.06 -15.42 -4.64
CA ALA A 176 12.03 -14.03 -4.19
C ALA A 176 11.16 -13.92 -2.94
N TYR A 177 11.72 -13.37 -1.88
CA TYR A 177 11.03 -13.07 -0.62
C TYR A 177 11.60 -11.78 -0.03
N ALA A 178 10.75 -10.92 0.50
CA ALA A 178 11.21 -9.68 1.12
C ALA A 178 11.42 -9.83 2.62
N ASP A 179 12.25 -8.97 3.19
CA ASP A 179 12.56 -8.94 4.62
C ASP A 179 11.30 -8.59 5.44
N PRO A 180 10.82 -9.47 6.33
CA PRO A 180 9.67 -9.20 7.18
C PRO A 180 9.87 -8.01 8.14
N ALA A 181 11.11 -7.63 8.41
CA ALA A 181 11.41 -6.45 9.22
C ALA A 181 11.12 -5.13 8.48
N LYS A 182 11.14 -5.15 7.15
CA LYS A 182 10.96 -3.97 6.29
C LYS A 182 9.61 -3.96 5.58
N SER A 183 9.16 -5.13 5.12
CA SER A 183 7.93 -5.31 4.34
C SER A 183 6.79 -5.85 5.20
N GLY A 184 5.68 -5.11 5.31
CA GLY A 184 4.49 -5.54 6.03
C GLY A 184 3.87 -6.79 5.41
N SER A 185 3.76 -6.85 4.08
CA SER A 185 3.23 -8.04 3.38
C SER A 185 4.09 -9.28 3.63
N SER A 186 5.42 -9.14 3.69
CA SER A 186 6.29 -10.28 4.01
C SER A 186 6.17 -10.72 5.46
N TYR A 187 5.91 -9.80 6.37
CA TYR A 187 5.57 -10.16 7.74
C TYR A 187 4.24 -10.93 7.80
N THR A 188 3.20 -10.45 7.12
CA THR A 188 1.93 -11.17 7.01
C THR A 188 2.11 -12.57 6.40
N GLN A 189 2.97 -12.70 5.37
CA GLN A 189 3.31 -14.00 4.75
C GLN A 189 4.01 -14.93 5.74
N LEU A 190 4.96 -14.42 6.53
CA LEU A 190 5.62 -15.20 7.59
C LEU A 190 4.60 -15.74 8.60
N VAL A 191 3.72 -14.89 9.10
CA VAL A 191 2.66 -15.31 10.04
C VAL A 191 1.66 -16.26 9.38
N THR A 192 1.37 -16.09 8.09
CA THR A 192 0.53 -17.03 7.31
C THR A 192 1.13 -18.42 7.27
N MET A 193 2.43 -18.54 6.98
CA MET A 193 3.15 -19.82 7.01
C MET A 193 3.17 -20.42 8.42
N LEU A 194 3.50 -19.63 9.44
CA LEU A 194 3.45 -20.07 10.83
C LEU A 194 2.04 -20.53 11.22
N THR A 195 0.98 -19.85 10.78
CA THR A 195 -0.39 -20.26 11.06
C THR A 195 -0.75 -21.57 10.36
N ALA A 196 -0.27 -21.78 9.13
CA ALA A 196 -0.54 -22.98 8.35
C ALA A 196 0.12 -24.23 8.91
N PHE A 197 1.33 -24.10 9.50
CA PHE A 197 2.13 -25.24 9.95
C PHE A 197 2.27 -25.35 11.48
N GLY A 198 1.74 -24.41 12.24
CA GLY A 198 1.86 -24.26 13.68
C GLY A 198 2.69 -23.05 14.06
N LYS A 199 2.28 -22.36 15.11
CA LYS A 199 2.96 -21.16 15.63
C LYS A 199 4.06 -21.50 16.66
N ASP A 200 4.35 -22.78 16.78
CA ASP A 200 5.36 -23.42 17.63
C ASP A 200 6.59 -23.84 16.80
N ASP A 201 7.38 -24.75 17.36
CA ASP A 201 8.59 -25.27 16.73
C ASP A 201 8.34 -25.86 15.33
N LYS A 202 7.17 -26.48 15.09
CA LYS A 202 6.85 -27.08 13.77
C LYS A 202 6.74 -26.01 12.68
N GLY A 203 6.06 -24.91 12.96
CA GLY A 203 5.97 -23.79 12.03
C GLY A 203 7.33 -23.16 11.78
N TRP A 204 8.15 -23.04 12.82
CA TRP A 204 9.51 -22.53 12.67
C TRP A 204 10.45 -23.50 11.93
N ASP A 205 10.28 -24.80 12.09
CA ASP A 205 11.00 -25.80 11.27
C ASP A 205 10.65 -25.68 9.79
N PHE A 206 9.38 -25.41 9.46
CA PHE A 206 8.99 -25.08 8.10
C PHE A 206 9.73 -23.81 7.61
N VAL A 207 9.70 -22.74 8.39
CA VAL A 207 10.37 -21.46 8.05
C VAL A 207 11.88 -21.63 7.88
N LYS A 208 12.55 -22.41 8.74
CA LYS A 208 13.97 -22.76 8.61
C LYS A 208 14.28 -23.43 7.27
N ASN A 209 13.46 -24.41 6.88
CA ASN A 209 13.65 -25.10 5.60
C ASN A 209 13.32 -24.19 4.39
N PHE A 210 12.31 -23.34 4.49
CA PHE A 210 12.01 -22.31 3.50
C PHE A 210 13.19 -21.33 3.34
N VAL A 211 13.75 -20.84 4.43
CA VAL A 211 14.91 -19.92 4.41
C VAL A 211 16.14 -20.54 3.76
N LYS A 212 16.37 -21.86 3.91
CA LYS A 212 17.46 -22.54 3.19
C LYS A 212 17.33 -22.40 1.67
N ASN A 213 16.08 -22.41 1.14
CA ASN A 213 15.82 -22.24 -0.27
C ASN A 213 15.88 -20.78 -0.74
N LEU A 214 15.84 -19.80 0.17
CA LEU A 214 16.15 -18.40 -0.16
C LEU A 214 17.64 -18.21 -0.48
N ASP A 215 18.52 -19.11 -0.04
CA ASP A 215 19.97 -19.10 -0.28
C ASP A 215 20.62 -17.76 0.13
N GLY A 216 20.23 -17.25 1.29
CA GLY A 216 20.68 -15.97 1.84
C GLY A 216 20.14 -14.72 1.15
N LYS A 217 19.26 -14.87 0.16
CA LYS A 217 18.70 -13.76 -0.61
C LYS A 217 17.37 -13.30 -0.02
N VAL A 218 17.39 -12.16 0.68
CA VAL A 218 16.20 -11.49 1.19
C VAL A 218 16.16 -10.08 0.63
N LEU A 219 15.05 -9.72 0.00
CA LEU A 219 14.88 -8.45 -0.70
C LEU A 219 14.46 -7.34 0.26
N SER A 220 14.77 -6.09 -0.04
CA SER A 220 14.46 -4.96 0.84
C SER A 220 13.00 -4.53 0.84
N GLY A 221 12.18 -5.03 -0.09
CA GLY A 221 10.76 -4.69 -0.17
C GLY A 221 9.98 -5.56 -1.12
N SER A 222 8.65 -5.61 -0.94
CA SER A 222 7.74 -6.45 -1.75
C SER A 222 7.74 -6.09 -3.23
N GLY A 223 7.99 -4.83 -3.59
CA GLY A 223 8.11 -4.38 -4.99
C GLY A 223 9.16 -5.14 -5.78
N LEU A 224 10.28 -5.48 -5.13
CA LEU A 224 11.35 -6.25 -5.75
C LEU A 224 10.99 -7.72 -5.96
N VAL A 225 10.05 -8.27 -5.17
CA VAL A 225 9.60 -9.66 -5.30
C VAL A 225 8.89 -9.86 -6.64
N TYR A 226 7.78 -9.17 -6.86
CA TYR A 226 6.98 -9.37 -8.07
C TYR A 226 7.70 -8.87 -9.33
N LYS A 227 8.49 -7.78 -9.20
CA LYS A 227 9.33 -7.31 -10.31
C LYS A 227 10.40 -8.35 -10.67
N GLY A 228 11.13 -8.90 -9.72
CA GLY A 228 12.17 -9.90 -9.96
C GLY A 228 11.64 -11.19 -10.57
N VAL A 229 10.40 -11.60 -10.22
CA VAL A 229 9.75 -12.74 -10.88
C VAL A 229 9.37 -12.39 -12.33
N ALA A 230 8.79 -11.21 -12.56
CA ALA A 230 8.41 -10.79 -13.92
C ALA A 230 9.63 -10.64 -14.83
N ASP A 231 10.73 -10.11 -14.32
CA ASP A 231 11.99 -9.88 -15.04
C ASP A 231 12.87 -11.16 -15.15
N LYS A 232 12.40 -12.31 -14.67
CA LYS A 232 13.11 -13.61 -14.72
C LYS A 232 14.37 -13.68 -13.83
N GLU A 233 14.52 -12.79 -12.86
CA GLU A 233 15.58 -12.89 -11.86
C GLU A 233 15.31 -14.05 -10.88
N PHE A 234 14.03 -14.33 -10.62
CA PHE A 234 13.55 -15.41 -9.77
C PHE A 234 12.46 -16.22 -10.49
N ALA A 235 12.45 -17.51 -10.23
CA ALA A 235 11.42 -18.38 -10.77
C ALA A 235 10.08 -18.24 -10.03
N ILE A 236 10.15 -17.96 -8.73
CA ILE A 236 9.02 -17.91 -7.80
C ILE A 236 9.16 -16.66 -6.93
N GLY A 237 8.03 -16.11 -6.51
CA GLY A 237 7.95 -15.05 -5.48
C GLY A 237 6.74 -15.22 -4.61
N ILE A 238 6.87 -14.89 -3.33
CA ILE A 238 5.74 -14.82 -2.41
C ILE A 238 5.31 -13.37 -2.33
N THR A 239 4.07 -13.09 -2.77
CA THR A 239 3.61 -11.71 -2.93
C THR A 239 2.11 -11.56 -2.68
N LEU A 240 1.61 -10.34 -2.90
CA LEU A 240 0.19 -10.00 -2.88
C LEU A 240 -0.47 -10.42 -4.20
N GLU A 241 -1.69 -10.95 -4.11
CA GLU A 241 -2.52 -11.29 -5.26
C GLU A 241 -2.63 -10.12 -6.25
N GLU A 242 -2.97 -8.94 -5.76
CA GLU A 242 -3.18 -7.74 -6.59
C GLU A 242 -1.92 -7.35 -7.38
N ALA A 243 -0.75 -7.49 -6.76
CA ALA A 243 0.51 -7.20 -7.43
C ALA A 243 0.76 -8.20 -8.58
N ALA A 244 0.57 -9.49 -8.33
CA ALA A 244 0.71 -10.52 -9.37
C ALA A 244 -0.31 -10.33 -10.51
N LEU A 245 -1.58 -10.01 -10.19
CA LEU A 245 -2.64 -9.77 -11.17
C LEU A 245 -2.31 -8.58 -12.09
N ARG A 246 -1.78 -7.48 -11.54
CA ARG A 246 -1.36 -6.32 -12.37
C ARG A 246 -0.28 -6.71 -13.39
N TYR A 247 0.66 -7.58 -13.01
CA TYR A 247 1.67 -8.08 -13.94
C TYR A 247 1.07 -9.01 -15.01
N VAL A 248 0.10 -9.87 -14.64
CA VAL A 248 -0.65 -10.68 -15.60
C VAL A 248 -1.37 -9.81 -16.63
N GLU A 249 -2.08 -8.77 -16.17
CA GLU A 249 -2.79 -7.81 -17.05
C GLU A 249 -1.82 -7.00 -17.91
N GLY A 250 -0.66 -6.64 -17.37
CA GLY A 250 0.41 -5.99 -18.11
C GLY A 250 1.11 -6.91 -19.14
N GLY A 251 0.65 -8.16 -19.30
CA GLY A 251 1.16 -9.10 -20.29
C GLY A 251 2.40 -9.87 -19.87
N ALA A 252 2.87 -9.75 -18.63
CA ALA A 252 3.98 -10.52 -18.10
C ALA A 252 3.64 -12.02 -18.11
N LYS A 253 4.64 -12.85 -18.43
CA LYS A 253 4.48 -14.32 -18.48
C LYS A 253 4.57 -14.92 -17.07
N VAL A 254 3.65 -14.54 -16.21
CA VAL A 254 3.58 -15.01 -14.82
C VAL A 254 2.27 -15.73 -14.54
N GLY A 255 2.27 -16.56 -13.50
CA GLY A 255 1.10 -17.26 -12.99
C GLY A 255 0.96 -17.07 -11.50
N ILE A 256 -0.21 -17.41 -10.97
CA ILE A 256 -0.60 -17.23 -9.58
C ILE A 256 -1.11 -18.56 -9.04
N VAL A 257 -0.69 -18.89 -7.83
CA VAL A 257 -1.17 -20.06 -7.08
C VAL A 257 -1.59 -19.64 -5.68
N TYR A 258 -2.75 -20.08 -5.25
CA TYR A 258 -3.18 -20.03 -3.87
C TYR A 258 -2.76 -21.34 -3.19
N PRO A 259 -1.90 -21.31 -2.17
CA PRO A 259 -1.36 -22.51 -1.57
C PRO A 259 -2.44 -23.42 -0.98
N SER A 260 -2.31 -24.74 -1.22
CA SER A 260 -3.32 -25.73 -0.84
C SER A 260 -3.52 -25.90 0.67
N GLU A 261 -2.51 -25.60 1.49
CA GLU A 261 -2.64 -25.56 2.94
C GLU A 261 -3.54 -24.42 3.43
N GLY A 262 -3.70 -23.41 2.60
CA GLY A 262 -4.43 -22.18 2.84
C GLY A 262 -3.51 -20.96 2.89
N THR A 263 -4.10 -19.81 2.62
CA THR A 263 -3.42 -18.52 2.68
C THR A 263 -4.15 -17.55 3.60
N SER A 264 -3.67 -16.32 3.74
CA SER A 264 -4.37 -15.25 4.43
C SER A 264 -4.87 -14.18 3.46
N ALA A 265 -5.90 -13.45 3.87
CA ALA A 265 -6.42 -12.26 3.21
C ALA A 265 -6.48 -11.11 4.23
N VAL A 266 -5.37 -10.84 4.89
CA VAL A 266 -5.25 -9.76 5.87
C VAL A 266 -5.45 -8.43 5.16
N PRO A 267 -6.32 -7.53 5.67
CA PRO A 267 -6.53 -6.25 5.03
C PRO A 267 -5.31 -5.34 5.19
N ASP A 268 -5.03 -4.54 4.18
CA ASP A 268 -4.35 -3.27 4.38
C ASP A 268 -5.26 -2.35 5.18
N GLY A 269 -4.65 -1.47 5.96
CA GLY A 269 -5.40 -0.50 6.74
C GLY A 269 -4.84 0.91 6.62
N ALA A 270 -5.57 1.85 7.19
CA ALA A 270 -5.11 3.21 7.41
C ALA A 270 -5.38 3.60 8.85
N ALA A 271 -4.44 4.29 9.48
CA ALA A 271 -4.54 4.71 10.87
C ALA A 271 -4.14 6.17 11.02
N ILE A 272 -4.89 6.95 11.80
CA ILE A 272 -4.54 8.32 12.14
C ILE A 272 -3.42 8.28 13.18
N ILE A 273 -2.34 8.99 12.93
CA ILE A 273 -1.22 9.07 13.90
C ILE A 273 -1.68 9.88 15.11
N LYS A 274 -1.42 9.38 16.31
CA LYS A 274 -1.83 10.03 17.55
C LYS A 274 -1.16 11.38 17.68
N GLY A 275 -1.97 12.43 17.89
CA GLY A 275 -1.49 13.82 17.91
C GLY A 275 -1.21 14.39 16.52
N ALA A 276 -1.78 13.83 15.46
CA ALA A 276 -1.65 14.30 14.09
C ALA A 276 -1.87 15.83 13.98
N PRO A 277 -0.94 16.58 13.33
CA PRO A 277 -1.07 18.03 13.18
C PRO A 277 -2.32 18.46 12.41
N ASN A 278 -2.78 17.65 11.46
CA ASN A 278 -3.92 17.96 10.58
C ASN A 278 -5.04 16.91 10.76
N MET A 279 -5.55 16.80 12.00
CA MET A 279 -6.52 15.78 12.42
C MET A 279 -7.78 15.72 11.54
N GLU A 280 -8.37 16.86 11.19
CA GLU A 280 -9.60 16.91 10.40
C GLU A 280 -9.36 16.45 8.94
N GLN A 281 -8.22 16.78 8.36
CA GLN A 281 -7.80 16.30 7.06
C GLN A 281 -7.50 14.79 7.08
N ALA A 282 -6.91 14.31 8.19
CA ALA A 282 -6.67 12.88 8.41
C ALA A 282 -7.99 12.09 8.42
N LYS A 283 -9.00 12.55 9.17
CA LYS A 283 -10.34 11.93 9.18
C LYS A 283 -10.99 11.94 7.79
N GLN A 284 -10.88 13.06 7.06
CA GLN A 284 -11.39 13.14 5.69
C GLN A 284 -10.72 12.14 4.76
N PHE A 285 -9.40 11.92 4.92
CA PHE A 285 -8.69 10.93 4.12
C PHE A 285 -9.11 9.50 4.47
N ILE A 286 -9.30 9.17 5.76
CA ILE A 286 -9.83 7.86 6.17
C ILE A 286 -11.22 7.61 5.57
N ASP A 287 -12.15 8.58 5.68
CA ASP A 287 -13.50 8.45 5.12
C ASP A 287 -13.46 8.28 3.59
N PHE A 288 -12.58 9.05 2.91
CA PHE A 288 -12.39 8.96 1.47
C PHE A 288 -11.92 7.58 1.02
N LEU A 289 -10.94 6.97 1.72
CA LEU A 289 -10.38 5.66 1.35
C LEU A 289 -11.43 4.56 1.30
N VAL A 290 -12.44 4.61 2.16
CA VAL A 290 -13.48 3.58 2.25
C VAL A 290 -14.81 4.00 1.60
N GLY A 291 -14.84 5.15 0.94
CA GLY A 291 -15.97 5.58 0.12
C GLY A 291 -16.22 4.61 -1.04
N LYS A 292 -17.49 4.42 -1.41
CA LYS A 292 -17.93 3.43 -2.41
C LYS A 292 -17.20 3.55 -3.75
N ASP A 293 -17.03 4.76 -4.22
CA ASP A 293 -16.39 5.07 -5.51
C ASP A 293 -14.88 4.80 -5.48
N VAL A 294 -14.19 5.15 -4.38
CA VAL A 294 -12.77 4.82 -4.20
C VAL A 294 -12.57 3.31 -4.10
N GLN A 295 -13.46 2.62 -3.39
CA GLN A 295 -13.43 1.17 -3.28
C GLN A 295 -13.72 0.48 -4.62
N SER A 296 -14.59 1.05 -5.46
CA SER A 296 -14.79 0.58 -6.84
C SER A 296 -13.56 0.85 -7.71
N LEU A 297 -12.93 2.02 -7.54
CA LEU A 297 -11.69 2.38 -8.24
C LEU A 297 -10.56 1.38 -7.95
N ILE A 298 -10.34 1.04 -6.68
CA ILE A 298 -9.25 0.12 -6.31
C ILE A 298 -9.47 -1.30 -6.83
N GLN A 299 -10.72 -1.75 -6.92
CA GLN A 299 -11.03 -3.04 -7.53
C GLN A 299 -10.74 -3.03 -9.03
N LYS A 300 -11.19 -1.99 -9.73
CA LYS A 300 -11.06 -1.89 -11.17
C LYS A 300 -9.63 -1.70 -11.63
N GLU A 301 -8.94 -0.72 -11.05
CA GLU A 301 -7.62 -0.29 -11.53
C GLU A 301 -6.46 -1.07 -10.90
N PHE A 302 -6.62 -1.54 -9.65
CA PHE A 302 -5.52 -2.18 -8.92
C PHE A 302 -5.79 -3.62 -8.54
N LYS A 303 -6.97 -4.19 -8.88
CA LYS A 303 -7.38 -5.56 -8.50
C LYS A 303 -7.34 -5.81 -6.99
N ARG A 304 -7.46 -4.75 -6.19
CA ARG A 304 -7.56 -4.85 -4.74
C ARG A 304 -8.98 -5.19 -4.35
N ARG A 305 -9.15 -6.19 -3.50
CA ARG A 305 -10.47 -6.61 -3.03
C ARG A 305 -11.04 -5.58 -2.07
N SER A 306 -12.22 -5.07 -2.36
CA SER A 306 -12.91 -4.11 -1.51
C SER A 306 -13.22 -4.72 -0.14
N VAL A 307 -13.20 -3.87 0.87
CA VAL A 307 -13.64 -4.19 2.24
C VAL A 307 -15.10 -3.81 2.51
N ARG A 308 -15.86 -3.43 1.48
CA ARG A 308 -17.26 -3.02 1.60
C ARG A 308 -18.22 -4.20 1.34
N LYS A 309 -19.35 -4.19 2.04
CA LYS A 309 -20.45 -5.16 1.87
C LYS A 309 -21.17 -5.02 0.52
N ASP A 310 -21.21 -3.79 -0.01
CA ASP A 310 -21.92 -3.42 -1.24
C ASP A 310 -21.02 -3.38 -2.47
N ALA A 311 -19.81 -3.96 -2.36
CA ALA A 311 -18.87 -4.04 -3.47
C ALA A 311 -19.22 -5.22 -4.39
N GLU A 312 -19.15 -4.97 -5.69
CA GLU A 312 -19.30 -6.04 -6.69
C GLU A 312 -18.04 -6.93 -6.73
N PRO A 313 -18.19 -8.23 -6.97
CA PRO A 313 -17.04 -9.12 -7.12
C PRO A 313 -16.15 -8.74 -8.31
N ILE A 314 -14.83 -8.83 -8.15
CA ILE A 314 -13.91 -8.61 -9.27
C ILE A 314 -14.07 -9.79 -10.24
N GLN A 315 -14.36 -9.46 -11.50
CA GLN A 315 -14.52 -10.48 -12.55
C GLN A 315 -13.16 -11.06 -12.98
N GLY A 316 -13.16 -12.35 -13.33
CA GLY A 316 -11.97 -13.03 -13.88
C GLY A 316 -10.93 -13.47 -12.85
N ILE A 317 -11.21 -13.30 -11.55
CA ILE A 317 -10.35 -13.81 -10.47
C ILE A 317 -11.11 -14.78 -9.56
N VAL A 318 -10.37 -15.62 -8.83
CA VAL A 318 -10.94 -16.52 -7.81
C VAL A 318 -11.68 -15.69 -6.76
N GLN A 319 -12.91 -16.05 -6.43
CA GLN A 319 -13.68 -15.30 -5.42
C GLN A 319 -13.13 -15.59 -4.02
N THR A 320 -13.24 -14.62 -3.08
CA THR A 320 -12.69 -14.78 -1.71
C THR A 320 -13.21 -16.03 -1.01
N LYS A 321 -14.50 -16.36 -1.21
CA LYS A 321 -15.14 -17.56 -0.63
C LYS A 321 -14.56 -18.88 -1.14
N ASP A 322 -13.93 -18.87 -2.32
CA ASP A 322 -13.34 -20.04 -2.97
C ASP A 322 -11.82 -20.17 -2.66
N ILE A 323 -11.24 -19.19 -1.95
CA ILE A 323 -9.86 -19.24 -1.47
C ILE A 323 -9.86 -19.93 -0.11
N LYS A 324 -9.05 -20.98 0.03
CA LYS A 324 -8.84 -21.59 1.35
C LYS A 324 -8.01 -20.63 2.21
N LEU A 325 -8.65 -20.06 3.22
CA LEU A 325 -7.98 -19.16 4.17
C LEU A 325 -7.57 -19.95 5.43
N VAL A 326 -6.38 -19.60 5.96
CA VAL A 326 -5.97 -20.02 7.30
C VAL A 326 -6.73 -19.22 8.36
N ASN A 327 -6.90 -19.77 9.55
CA ASN A 327 -7.41 -19.01 10.69
C ASN A 327 -6.29 -18.08 11.21
N TYR A 328 -6.12 -16.95 10.52
CA TYR A 328 -5.07 -15.98 10.80
C TYR A 328 -5.24 -15.37 12.19
N ASP A 329 -4.22 -15.53 13.04
CA ASP A 329 -4.25 -15.08 14.42
C ASP A 329 -3.66 -13.67 14.53
N PHE A 330 -4.53 -12.67 14.54
CA PHE A 330 -4.15 -11.26 14.66
C PHE A 330 -3.45 -10.93 15.97
N ASP A 331 -3.89 -11.52 17.07
CA ASP A 331 -3.28 -11.28 18.39
C ASP A 331 -1.85 -11.82 18.44
N PHE A 332 -1.64 -13.02 17.90
CA PHE A 332 -0.29 -13.57 17.74
C PHE A 332 0.56 -12.69 16.81
N ALA A 333 0.03 -12.32 15.64
CA ALA A 333 0.74 -11.48 14.67
C ALA A 333 1.17 -10.15 15.27
N ALA A 334 0.28 -9.48 16.00
CA ALA A 334 0.55 -8.19 16.61
C ALA A 334 1.47 -8.28 17.82
N SER A 335 1.13 -9.17 18.79
CA SER A 335 1.85 -9.25 20.07
C SER A 335 3.24 -9.88 19.94
N LYS A 336 3.46 -10.75 18.95
CA LYS A 336 4.74 -11.43 18.69
C LYS A 336 5.54 -10.86 17.53
N LYS A 337 5.17 -9.67 17.02
CA LYS A 337 5.81 -9.11 15.84
C LYS A 337 7.33 -8.99 15.97
N ASP A 338 7.81 -8.37 17.02
CA ASP A 338 9.24 -8.17 17.22
C ASP A 338 9.98 -9.49 17.47
N ASP A 339 9.37 -10.41 18.23
CA ASP A 339 9.92 -11.74 18.48
C ASP A 339 10.03 -12.55 17.18
N ASN A 340 8.97 -12.57 16.36
CA ASN A 340 8.93 -13.27 15.08
C ASN A 340 9.96 -12.71 14.08
N ILE A 341 10.07 -11.39 13.97
CA ILE A 341 11.07 -10.73 13.13
C ILE A 341 12.48 -11.07 13.58
N LYS A 342 12.73 -11.01 14.89
CA LYS A 342 14.04 -11.35 15.47
C LYS A 342 14.40 -12.82 15.24
N HIS A 343 13.43 -13.73 15.38
CA HIS A 343 13.63 -15.17 15.15
C HIS A 343 13.96 -15.41 13.66
N PHE A 344 13.15 -14.86 12.74
CA PHE A 344 13.44 -14.96 11.30
C PHE A 344 14.85 -14.41 10.96
N SER A 345 15.24 -13.28 11.54
CA SER A 345 16.56 -12.68 11.33
C SER A 345 17.71 -13.61 11.79
N LYS A 346 17.54 -14.32 12.89
CA LYS A 346 18.55 -15.31 13.36
C LYS A 346 18.67 -16.47 12.39
N ILE A 347 17.54 -16.98 11.89
CA ILE A 347 17.53 -18.09 10.93
C ILE A 347 18.25 -17.67 9.63
N ILE A 348 17.94 -16.51 9.06
CA ILE A 348 18.54 -16.06 7.79
C ILE A 348 20.04 -15.73 7.93
N THR A 349 20.50 -15.31 9.11
CA THR A 349 21.91 -15.02 9.38
C THR A 349 22.70 -16.25 9.84
N GLY A 350 22.05 -17.40 10.02
CA GLY A 350 22.70 -18.62 10.52
C GLY A 350 23.11 -18.53 11.99
N ALA A 351 22.47 -17.65 12.78
CA ALA A 351 22.73 -17.48 14.20
C ALA A 351 21.86 -18.41 15.08
N GLU A 352 21.11 -19.35 14.44
CA GLU A 352 20.27 -20.35 15.08
C GLU A 352 20.45 -21.72 14.44
#